data_5ecb5b31bff81f7cc8004b7e5dc4e4c4
#
_entry.id   5ecb5b31bff81f7cc8004b7e5dc4e4c4
#
_cell.length_a   1.000
_cell.length_b   1.000
_cell.length_c   1.000
_cell.angle_alpha   90.00
_cell.angle_beta   90.00
_cell.angle_gamma   90.00
#
_symmetry.space_group_name_H-M   'P 1'
#
loop_
_entity.id
_entity.type
_entity.pdbx_description
1 polymer ?
#
loop_
_entity_poly.entity_id
_entity_poly.type
_entity_poly.pdbx_seq_one_letter_code
_entity_poly.pdbx_strand_id
1 'polypeptide(L)'
;VPLALGDSRGSMDRFEQYRVFAQVAEMGSFIKAANALELPRASVSAAVQQLEAQLGARLLHRTTRQVRLTADGAQLLERVRPLLAEVEDIDHLFQQSQRQVSGRLNVDVPSRIARRLVAPALPGLLRRHPRLQLALGSSDRAIDLIQEGVDCAVRIGALHDSSLVSRPLGNIALVNCASPAYLREQGEPRTPDALLTDHWMVGYASPTTGRELPWEVAAGDGDRQAITVPSRVVVNNAESYIACCLAGLGLIQIPRFDVQHLLDAGELVEVMPAHRAASMPVALLYPHRRQRSRRLAVFLEWFEELMRRHLDA
;
A
#
# COMPACT_ATOMS: atom_id res chain seq x y z
N VAL A 1 28.43 -43.54 -12.66
CA VAL A 1 28.23 -43.54 -11.16
C VAL A 1 26.74 -43.45 -10.92
N PRO A 2 26.03 -44.45 -10.39
CA PRO A 2 24.62 -44.39 -10.14
C PRO A 2 24.36 -43.49 -8.92
N LEU A 3 23.52 -42.49 -9.10
CA LEU A 3 22.92 -41.72 -8.01
C LEU A 3 22.03 -42.67 -7.20
N ALA A 4 22.42 -42.94 -5.97
CA ALA A 4 21.63 -43.66 -5.02
C ALA A 4 20.39 -42.84 -4.70
N LEU A 5 19.21 -43.28 -5.14
CA LEU A 5 17.91 -42.85 -4.66
C LEU A 5 17.74 -43.43 -3.24
N GLY A 6 18.12 -42.65 -2.26
CA GLY A 6 17.88 -42.98 -0.85
C GLY A 6 16.36 -43.01 -0.56
N ASP A 7 15.93 -44.12 -0.04
CA ASP A 7 14.59 -44.40 0.48
C ASP A 7 14.23 -43.41 1.61
N SER A 8 13.45 -42.38 1.33
CA SER A 8 13.00 -41.38 2.32
C SER A 8 11.48 -41.45 2.51
N ARG A 9 11.01 -42.53 3.07
CA ARG A 9 9.66 -42.61 3.66
C ARG A 9 9.67 -41.80 4.97
N GLY A 10 9.20 -40.54 4.95
CA GLY A 10 8.86 -39.80 6.15
C GLY A 10 9.45 -38.41 6.37
N SER A 11 10.38 -37.93 5.53
CA SER A 11 10.91 -36.56 5.65
C SER A 11 10.24 -35.63 4.64
N MET A 12 9.63 -34.55 5.12
CA MET A 12 9.17 -33.46 4.24
C MET A 12 10.38 -32.91 3.45
N ASP A 13 10.17 -32.63 2.15
CA ASP A 13 11.18 -31.99 1.35
C ASP A 13 11.48 -30.56 1.83
N ARG A 14 12.57 -29.98 1.33
CA ARG A 14 12.99 -28.63 1.77
C ARG A 14 11.96 -27.56 1.45
N PHE A 15 11.29 -27.69 0.33
CA PHE A 15 10.27 -26.72 -0.10
C PHE A 15 9.05 -26.77 0.82
N GLU A 16 8.61 -27.97 1.17
CA GLU A 16 7.51 -28.18 2.11
C GLU A 16 7.88 -27.68 3.52
N GLN A 17 9.15 -27.87 3.96
CA GLN A 17 9.62 -27.30 5.22
C GLN A 17 9.58 -25.78 5.22
N TYR A 18 9.91 -25.13 4.11
CA TYR A 18 9.78 -23.67 3.95
C TYR A 18 8.31 -23.23 4.01
N ARG A 19 7.40 -23.94 3.36
CA ARG A 19 5.97 -23.66 3.40
C ARG A 19 5.41 -23.76 4.82
N VAL A 20 5.76 -24.82 5.53
CA VAL A 20 5.37 -25.03 6.93
C VAL A 20 5.93 -23.91 7.83
N PHE A 21 7.22 -23.57 7.69
CA PHE A 21 7.83 -22.51 8.45
C PHE A 21 7.15 -21.15 8.22
N ALA A 22 6.92 -20.78 6.96
CA ALA A 22 6.24 -19.52 6.61
C ALA A 22 4.83 -19.44 7.23
N GLN A 23 4.07 -20.54 7.17
CA GLN A 23 2.73 -20.62 7.74
C GLN A 23 2.72 -20.50 9.27
N VAL A 24 3.69 -21.13 9.95
CA VAL A 24 3.83 -21.02 11.42
C VAL A 24 4.21 -19.60 11.81
N ALA A 25 5.13 -18.97 11.07
CA ALA A 25 5.56 -17.60 11.30
C ALA A 25 4.42 -16.59 11.15
N GLU A 26 3.59 -16.74 10.10
CA GLU A 26 2.45 -15.86 9.83
C GLU A 26 1.32 -15.99 10.87
N MET A 27 1.01 -17.22 11.28
CA MET A 27 -0.07 -17.48 12.23
C MET A 27 0.36 -17.31 13.70
N GLY A 28 1.66 -17.19 13.96
CA GLY A 28 2.20 -17.14 15.33
C GLY A 28 1.84 -18.37 16.19
N SER A 29 1.48 -19.51 15.54
CA SER A 29 0.95 -20.69 16.23
C SER A 29 1.13 -21.95 15.40
N PHE A 30 1.77 -22.96 15.98
CA PHE A 30 1.90 -24.29 15.38
C PHE A 30 0.53 -25.00 15.18
N ILE A 31 -0.42 -24.78 16.08
CA ILE A 31 -1.75 -25.39 16.00
C ILE A 31 -2.54 -24.79 14.85
N LYS A 32 -2.56 -23.46 14.74
CA LYS A 32 -3.28 -22.79 13.65
C LYS A 32 -2.66 -23.14 12.29
N ALA A 33 -1.34 -23.18 12.19
CA ALA A 33 -0.63 -23.58 10.98
C ALA A 33 -0.91 -25.03 10.59
N ALA A 34 -0.93 -25.97 11.56
CA ALA A 34 -1.26 -27.36 11.34
C ALA A 34 -2.68 -27.52 10.75
N ASN A 35 -3.66 -26.83 11.33
CA ASN A 35 -5.03 -26.85 10.83
C ASN A 35 -5.14 -26.24 9.41
N ALA A 36 -4.45 -25.12 9.14
CA ALA A 36 -4.48 -24.47 7.83
C ALA A 36 -3.79 -25.28 6.73
N LEU A 37 -2.77 -26.07 7.09
CA LEU A 37 -2.04 -26.95 6.17
C LEU A 37 -2.64 -28.37 6.10
N GLU A 38 -3.68 -28.66 6.89
CA GLU A 38 -4.28 -30.00 7.02
C GLU A 38 -3.24 -31.08 7.40
N LEU A 39 -2.23 -30.70 8.20
CA LEU A 39 -1.15 -31.57 8.65
C LEU A 39 -1.25 -31.85 10.15
N PRO A 40 -0.78 -33.04 10.61
CA PRO A 40 -0.63 -33.29 12.03
C PRO A 40 0.30 -32.30 12.69
N ARG A 41 -0.03 -31.82 13.91
CA ARG A 41 0.80 -30.86 14.65
C ARG A 41 2.23 -31.36 14.85
N ALA A 42 2.41 -32.67 15.08
CA ALA A 42 3.72 -33.29 15.23
C ALA A 42 4.57 -33.13 13.95
N SER A 43 3.97 -33.30 12.77
CA SER A 43 4.63 -33.12 11.46
C SER A 43 5.07 -31.68 11.23
N VAL A 44 4.20 -30.70 11.56
CA VAL A 44 4.53 -29.27 11.48
C VAL A 44 5.69 -28.90 12.40
N SER A 45 5.68 -29.43 13.63
CA SER A 45 6.77 -29.19 14.60
C SER A 45 8.07 -29.85 14.14
N ALA A 46 8.02 -31.06 13.62
CA ALA A 46 9.19 -31.79 13.11
C ALA A 46 9.79 -31.11 11.89
N ALA A 47 8.97 -30.62 10.95
CA ALA A 47 9.43 -29.90 9.76
C ALA A 47 10.22 -28.63 10.12
N VAL A 48 9.72 -27.81 11.05
CA VAL A 48 10.44 -26.63 11.51
C VAL A 48 11.73 -27.01 12.24
N GLN A 49 11.71 -28.03 13.10
CA GLN A 49 12.94 -28.48 13.79
C GLN A 49 14.00 -29.00 12.82
N GLN A 50 13.59 -29.76 11.80
CA GLN A 50 14.51 -30.24 10.76
C GLN A 50 15.10 -29.08 9.96
N LEU A 51 14.26 -28.08 9.61
CA LEU A 51 14.73 -26.88 8.93
C LEU A 51 15.75 -26.10 9.77
N GLU A 52 15.49 -25.87 11.07
CA GLU A 52 16.39 -25.22 12.01
C GLU A 52 17.72 -26.00 12.13
N ALA A 53 17.66 -27.32 12.25
CA ALA A 53 18.83 -28.17 12.33
C ALA A 53 19.68 -28.14 11.06
N GLN A 54 19.08 -28.15 9.88
CA GLN A 54 19.75 -28.10 8.60
C GLN A 54 20.39 -26.73 8.31
N LEU A 55 19.81 -25.66 8.82
CA LEU A 55 20.32 -24.29 8.66
C LEU A 55 21.32 -23.92 9.79
N GLY A 56 21.38 -24.73 10.85
CA GLY A 56 22.21 -24.43 12.02
C GLY A 56 21.77 -23.18 12.80
N ALA A 57 20.53 -22.75 12.62
CA ALA A 57 19.99 -21.52 13.19
C ALA A 57 18.60 -21.73 13.79
N ARG A 58 18.30 -21.06 14.88
CA ARG A 58 16.93 -21.00 15.40
C ARG A 58 16.16 -19.93 14.69
N LEU A 59 15.01 -20.32 14.11
CA LEU A 59 14.14 -19.44 13.33
C LEU A 59 12.98 -18.89 14.17
N LEU A 60 12.56 -19.63 15.19
CA LEU A 60 11.42 -19.30 16.02
C LEU A 60 11.75 -19.33 17.51
N HIS A 61 11.37 -18.28 18.23
CA HIS A 61 11.26 -18.30 19.68
C HIS A 61 9.96 -19.00 20.08
N ARG A 62 10.07 -20.12 20.77
CA ARG A 62 8.95 -20.91 21.27
C ARG A 62 8.73 -20.59 22.75
N THR A 63 7.62 -19.94 23.07
CA THR A 63 7.11 -19.89 24.45
C THR A 63 5.82 -20.68 24.51
N THR A 64 5.36 -21.06 25.68
CA THR A 64 4.10 -21.81 25.87
C THR A 64 2.87 -21.04 25.40
N ARG A 65 2.98 -19.74 25.18
CA ARG A 65 1.87 -18.85 24.80
C ARG A 65 1.99 -18.19 23.43
N GLN A 66 3.20 -18.06 22.88
CA GLN A 66 3.43 -17.32 21.61
C GLN A 66 4.61 -17.90 20.83
N VAL A 67 4.50 -17.87 19.51
CA VAL A 67 5.60 -18.13 18.56
C VAL A 67 5.99 -16.78 17.94
N ARG A 68 7.28 -16.44 18.02
CA ARG A 68 7.84 -15.22 17.42
C ARG A 68 9.05 -15.57 16.57
N LEU A 69 9.28 -14.81 15.52
CA LEU A 69 10.51 -14.92 14.71
C LEU A 69 11.75 -14.50 15.50
N THR A 70 12.85 -15.19 15.26
CA THR A 70 14.21 -14.69 15.57
C THR A 70 14.65 -13.72 14.45
N ALA A 71 15.79 -13.06 14.59
CA ALA A 71 16.39 -12.28 13.51
C ALA A 71 16.66 -13.14 12.27
N ASP A 72 17.23 -14.33 12.44
CA ASP A 72 17.46 -15.30 11.36
C ASP A 72 16.16 -15.80 10.75
N GLY A 73 15.12 -16.01 11.57
CA GLY A 73 13.79 -16.39 11.11
C GLY A 73 13.14 -15.31 10.27
N ALA A 74 13.27 -14.04 10.65
CA ALA A 74 12.78 -12.91 9.87
C ALA A 74 13.49 -12.83 8.51
N GLN A 75 14.83 -12.92 8.51
CA GLN A 75 15.64 -12.91 7.29
C GLN A 75 15.28 -14.09 6.36
N LEU A 76 15.09 -15.29 6.91
CA LEU A 76 14.68 -16.45 6.11
C LEU A 76 13.28 -16.23 5.53
N LEU A 77 12.33 -15.73 6.31
CA LEU A 77 10.95 -15.52 5.86
C LEU A 77 10.87 -14.54 4.68
N GLU A 78 11.67 -13.47 4.71
CA GLU A 78 11.81 -12.52 3.60
C GLU A 78 12.23 -13.21 2.29
N ARG A 79 13.11 -14.22 2.37
CA ARG A 79 13.60 -14.96 1.20
C ARG A 79 12.63 -16.05 0.75
N VAL A 80 11.99 -16.72 1.71
CA VAL A 80 11.11 -17.86 1.45
C VAL A 80 9.77 -17.43 0.86
N ARG A 81 9.17 -16.33 1.34
CA ARG A 81 7.88 -15.83 0.82
C ARG A 81 7.87 -15.64 -0.70
N PRO A 82 8.87 -14.96 -1.29
CA PRO A 82 8.93 -14.80 -2.74
C PRO A 82 9.07 -16.13 -3.49
N LEU A 83 9.85 -17.05 -2.94
CA LEU A 83 10.08 -18.37 -3.53
C LEU A 83 8.78 -19.20 -3.56
N LEU A 84 8.04 -19.24 -2.47
CA LEU A 84 6.76 -19.94 -2.41
C LEU A 84 5.74 -19.37 -3.40
N ALA A 85 5.67 -18.04 -3.48
CA ALA A 85 4.79 -17.38 -4.43
C ALA A 85 5.18 -17.65 -5.90
N GLU A 86 6.48 -17.75 -6.21
CA GLU A 86 6.97 -18.09 -7.56
C GLU A 86 6.55 -19.52 -7.98
N VAL A 87 6.65 -20.48 -7.06
CA VAL A 87 6.20 -21.86 -7.33
C VAL A 87 4.69 -21.92 -7.54
N GLU A 88 3.90 -21.23 -6.72
CA GLU A 88 2.45 -21.10 -6.94
C GLU A 88 2.15 -20.51 -8.33
N ASP A 89 2.90 -19.49 -8.75
CA ASP A 89 2.73 -18.85 -10.06
C ASP A 89 3.09 -19.82 -11.21
N ILE A 90 4.14 -20.68 -11.04
CA ILE A 90 4.51 -21.75 -11.99
C ILE A 90 3.40 -22.79 -12.11
N ASP A 91 2.87 -23.27 -10.99
CA ASP A 91 1.76 -24.23 -10.99
C ASP A 91 0.54 -23.67 -11.71
N HIS A 92 0.28 -22.37 -11.55
CA HIS A 92 -0.81 -21.69 -12.26
C HIS A 92 -0.57 -21.48 -13.76
N LEU A 93 0.68 -21.43 -14.23
CA LEU A 93 0.99 -21.34 -15.67
C LEU A 93 0.49 -22.58 -16.44
N PHE A 94 0.54 -23.75 -15.83
CA PHE A 94 0.15 -25.01 -16.47
C PHE A 94 -1.31 -25.39 -16.26
N GLN A 95 -2.01 -24.74 -15.32
CA GLN A 95 -3.43 -24.93 -15.10
C GLN A 95 -4.30 -24.09 -16.06
N GLN A 96 -3.92 -24.02 -17.33
CA GLN A 96 -4.61 -23.20 -18.36
C GLN A 96 -6.10 -23.56 -18.58
N SER A 97 -6.63 -24.62 -17.99
CA SER A 97 -8.04 -25.02 -18.16
C SER A 97 -9.01 -24.40 -17.16
N GLN A 98 -8.54 -23.72 -16.10
CA GLN A 98 -9.44 -23.03 -15.17
C GLN A 98 -9.18 -21.52 -15.22
N ARG A 99 -10.10 -20.77 -15.88
CA ARG A 99 -10.12 -19.30 -16.05
C ARG A 99 -10.20 -18.51 -14.73
N GLN A 100 -10.06 -19.12 -13.57
CA GLN A 100 -10.26 -18.47 -12.28
C GLN A 100 -8.91 -18.06 -11.67
N VAL A 101 -8.77 -16.76 -11.44
CA VAL A 101 -7.65 -16.18 -10.68
C VAL A 101 -7.81 -16.57 -9.20
N SER A 102 -6.76 -17.13 -8.61
CA SER A 102 -6.76 -17.61 -7.22
C SER A 102 -5.48 -17.19 -6.49
N GLY A 103 -5.50 -17.31 -5.17
CA GLY A 103 -4.37 -17.02 -4.30
C GLY A 103 -4.41 -15.61 -3.69
N ARG A 104 -3.42 -15.31 -2.84
CA ARG A 104 -3.32 -14.07 -2.08
C ARG A 104 -2.51 -13.03 -2.84
N LEU A 105 -3.04 -11.82 -2.93
CA LEU A 105 -2.39 -10.63 -3.46
C LEU A 105 -2.27 -9.60 -2.33
N ASN A 106 -1.05 -9.16 -2.05
CA ASN A 106 -0.77 -8.14 -1.04
C ASN A 106 -0.58 -6.80 -1.75
N VAL A 107 -1.44 -5.84 -1.47
CA VAL A 107 -1.38 -4.49 -2.06
C VAL A 107 -1.31 -3.44 -0.98
N ASP A 108 -0.57 -2.36 -1.24
CA ASP A 108 -0.52 -1.18 -0.38
C ASP A 108 -1.01 0.04 -1.16
N VAL A 109 -2.00 0.73 -0.59
CA VAL A 109 -2.69 1.84 -1.25
C VAL A 109 -2.78 3.01 -0.26
N PRO A 110 -2.57 4.27 -0.66
CA PRO A 110 -2.79 5.42 0.21
C PRO A 110 -4.16 5.34 0.91
N SER A 111 -4.18 5.70 2.19
CA SER A 111 -5.34 5.47 3.09
C SER A 111 -6.65 6.00 2.52
N ARG A 112 -6.62 7.16 1.90
CA ARG A 112 -7.80 7.79 1.30
C ARG A 112 -8.29 7.06 0.04
N ILE A 113 -7.38 6.63 -0.84
CA ILE A 113 -7.74 5.83 -2.01
C ILE A 113 -8.31 4.49 -1.55
N ALA A 114 -7.68 3.85 -0.56
CA ALA A 114 -8.19 2.60 0.00
C ALA A 114 -9.63 2.76 0.52
N ARG A 115 -9.88 3.78 1.35
CA ARG A 115 -11.19 4.02 1.97
C ARG A 115 -12.26 4.48 0.97
N ARG A 116 -11.92 5.43 0.08
CA ARG A 116 -12.91 6.14 -0.73
C ARG A 116 -13.19 5.45 -2.06
N LEU A 117 -12.22 4.75 -2.63
CA LEU A 117 -12.30 4.19 -3.96
C LEU A 117 -12.22 2.66 -3.95
N VAL A 118 -11.17 2.10 -3.32
CA VAL A 118 -10.89 0.65 -3.36
C VAL A 118 -11.94 -0.14 -2.59
N ALA A 119 -12.13 0.15 -1.30
CA ALA A 119 -13.02 -0.63 -0.45
C ALA A 119 -14.47 -0.70 -0.96
N PRO A 120 -15.10 0.40 -1.43
CA PRO A 120 -16.44 0.34 -2.01
C PRO A 120 -16.52 -0.48 -3.32
N ALA A 121 -15.43 -0.55 -4.10
CA ALA A 121 -15.38 -1.25 -5.38
C ALA A 121 -14.95 -2.73 -5.25
N LEU A 122 -14.31 -3.13 -4.13
CA LEU A 122 -13.83 -4.51 -3.90
C LEU A 122 -14.91 -5.60 -4.06
N PRO A 123 -16.17 -5.41 -3.61
CA PRO A 123 -17.20 -6.45 -3.81
C PRO A 123 -17.37 -6.83 -5.28
N GLY A 124 -17.20 -5.89 -6.21
CA GLY A 124 -17.26 -6.15 -7.65
C GLY A 124 -16.09 -6.99 -8.15
N LEU A 125 -14.87 -6.71 -7.70
CA LEU A 125 -13.68 -7.50 -8.02
C LEU A 125 -13.78 -8.93 -7.48
N LEU A 126 -14.13 -9.08 -6.20
CA LEU A 126 -14.18 -10.38 -5.54
C LEU A 126 -15.31 -11.29 -6.07
N ARG A 127 -16.43 -10.71 -6.52
CA ARG A 127 -17.48 -11.49 -7.22
C ARG A 127 -16.98 -12.04 -8.57
N ARG A 128 -16.17 -11.29 -9.30
CA ARG A 128 -15.58 -11.75 -10.58
C ARG A 128 -14.46 -12.78 -10.37
N HIS A 129 -13.77 -12.69 -9.23
CA HIS A 129 -12.64 -13.54 -8.89
C HIS A 129 -12.80 -14.13 -7.48
N PRO A 130 -13.74 -15.10 -7.27
CA PRO A 130 -14.12 -15.56 -5.93
C PRO A 130 -13.01 -16.33 -5.18
N ARG A 131 -11.95 -16.76 -5.86
CA ARG A 131 -10.79 -17.41 -5.26
C ARG A 131 -9.61 -16.44 -5.00
N LEU A 132 -9.74 -15.18 -5.41
CA LEU A 132 -8.76 -14.15 -5.10
C LEU A 132 -8.90 -13.71 -3.65
N GLN A 133 -7.79 -13.74 -2.91
CA GLN A 133 -7.69 -13.17 -1.58
C GLN A 133 -6.87 -11.88 -1.67
N LEU A 134 -7.39 -10.76 -1.20
CA LEU A 134 -6.69 -9.49 -1.18
C LEU A 134 -6.30 -9.13 0.25
N ALA A 135 -5.00 -8.93 0.49
CA ALA A 135 -4.52 -8.27 1.69
C ALA A 135 -4.27 -6.80 1.34
N LEU A 136 -5.16 -5.93 1.82
CA LEU A 136 -5.12 -4.51 1.58
C LEU A 136 -4.39 -3.80 2.72
N GLY A 137 -3.13 -3.42 2.49
CA GLY A 137 -2.38 -2.47 3.30
C GLY A 137 -2.83 -1.05 2.97
N SER A 138 -2.80 -0.18 3.96
CA SER A 138 -3.25 1.19 3.80
C SER A 138 -2.34 2.11 4.60
N SER A 139 -1.35 2.69 3.93
CA SER A 139 -0.42 3.61 4.58
C SER A 139 -0.05 4.78 3.65
N ASP A 140 0.14 5.95 4.26
CA ASP A 140 0.58 7.15 3.55
C ASP A 140 2.12 7.29 3.56
N ARG A 141 2.84 6.35 4.20
CA ARG A 141 4.31 6.31 4.24
C ARG A 141 4.90 5.54 3.05
N ALA A 142 6.14 5.85 2.71
CA ALA A 142 6.91 5.01 1.81
C ALA A 142 7.24 3.68 2.50
N ILE A 143 6.97 2.56 1.82
CA ILE A 143 7.27 1.20 2.29
C ILE A 143 8.24 0.53 1.31
N ASP A 144 9.08 -0.36 1.83
CA ASP A 144 9.87 -1.26 0.99
C ASP A 144 9.00 -2.47 0.59
N LEU A 145 8.54 -2.47 -0.67
CA LEU A 145 7.66 -3.52 -1.18
C LEU A 145 8.27 -4.92 -1.07
N ILE A 146 9.59 -5.01 -1.22
CA ILE A 146 10.29 -6.30 -1.20
C ILE A 146 10.35 -6.82 0.23
N GLN A 147 10.77 -5.99 1.18
CA GLN A 147 10.89 -6.36 2.59
C GLN A 147 9.52 -6.63 3.23
N GLU A 148 8.53 -5.83 2.92
CA GLU A 148 7.18 -6.00 3.49
C GLU A 148 6.33 -7.06 2.74
N GLY A 149 6.87 -7.68 1.68
CA GLY A 149 6.19 -8.73 0.92
C GLY A 149 4.97 -8.22 0.16
N VAL A 150 4.97 -6.94 -0.25
CA VAL A 150 3.90 -6.31 -1.01
C VAL A 150 4.08 -6.60 -2.50
N ASP A 151 3.03 -7.05 -3.16
CA ASP A 151 3.04 -7.40 -4.59
C ASP A 151 2.89 -6.15 -5.47
N CYS A 152 2.12 -5.16 -5.00
CA CYS A 152 1.89 -3.91 -5.70
C CYS A 152 1.59 -2.78 -4.71
N ALA A 153 2.11 -1.58 -4.99
CA ALA A 153 1.74 -0.38 -4.26
C ALA A 153 1.24 0.72 -5.21
N VAL A 154 0.26 1.49 -4.74
CA VAL A 154 -0.17 2.73 -5.37
C VAL A 154 0.60 3.89 -4.74
N ARG A 155 1.12 4.80 -5.56
CA ARG A 155 1.82 6.00 -5.06
C ARG A 155 1.32 7.23 -5.78
N ILE A 156 1.21 8.32 -5.03
CA ILE A 156 0.85 9.67 -5.49
C ILE A 156 2.05 10.58 -5.27
N GLY A 157 2.36 11.44 -6.24
CA GLY A 157 3.47 12.38 -6.19
C GLY A 157 4.72 11.89 -6.90
N ALA A 158 5.81 12.64 -6.77
CA ALA A 158 7.07 12.33 -7.42
C ALA A 158 7.60 10.96 -6.96
N LEU A 159 7.93 10.11 -7.92
CA LEU A 159 8.58 8.84 -7.67
C LEU A 159 10.08 9.04 -7.66
N HIS A 160 10.76 8.49 -6.67
CA HIS A 160 12.21 8.39 -6.66
C HIS A 160 12.66 7.15 -7.44
N ASP A 161 13.85 7.19 -7.99
CA ASP A 161 14.46 6.05 -8.69
C ASP A 161 14.43 4.81 -7.79
N SER A 162 13.84 3.74 -8.31
CA SER A 162 13.72 2.47 -7.62
C SER A 162 13.93 1.31 -8.59
N SER A 163 14.30 0.15 -8.06
CA SER A 163 14.39 -1.10 -8.83
C SER A 163 13.00 -1.71 -9.16
N LEU A 164 11.93 -0.96 -8.92
CA LEU A 164 10.56 -1.38 -9.16
C LEU A 164 10.12 -1.01 -10.57
N VAL A 165 9.19 -1.79 -11.12
CA VAL A 165 8.45 -1.39 -12.31
C VAL A 165 7.47 -0.31 -11.91
N SER A 166 7.50 0.82 -12.61
CA SER A 166 6.55 1.90 -12.47
C SER A 166 5.58 1.91 -13.66
N ARG A 167 4.29 1.80 -13.38
CA ARG A 167 3.22 1.94 -14.37
C ARG A 167 2.44 3.21 -14.07
N PRO A 168 2.66 4.30 -14.82
CA PRO A 168 1.94 5.54 -14.63
C PRO A 168 0.46 5.32 -14.97
N LEU A 169 -0.43 5.94 -14.18
CA LEU A 169 -1.88 5.91 -14.39
C LEU A 169 -2.40 7.23 -14.96
N GLY A 170 -1.78 8.34 -14.62
CA GLY A 170 -2.19 9.70 -14.95
C GLY A 170 -1.90 10.65 -13.80
N ASN A 171 -2.60 11.77 -13.78
CA ASN A 171 -2.44 12.79 -12.74
C ASN A 171 -3.75 13.01 -11.99
N ILE A 172 -3.66 13.43 -10.73
CA ILE A 172 -4.80 13.81 -9.88
C ILE A 172 -4.75 15.32 -9.65
N ALA A 173 -5.86 16.01 -9.95
CA ALA A 173 -6.01 17.44 -9.70
C ALA A 173 -5.99 17.73 -8.21
N LEU A 174 -5.30 18.81 -7.84
CA LEU A 174 -5.34 19.38 -6.50
C LEU A 174 -6.35 20.52 -6.42
N VAL A 175 -6.90 20.74 -5.24
CA VAL A 175 -7.76 21.87 -4.93
C VAL A 175 -7.29 22.54 -3.65
N ASN A 176 -7.50 23.84 -3.57
CA ASN A 176 -7.29 24.64 -2.37
C ASN A 176 -8.63 24.78 -1.66
N CYS A 177 -8.72 24.41 -0.40
CA CYS A 177 -9.99 24.41 0.34
C CYS A 177 -9.87 25.08 1.70
N ALA A 178 -10.99 25.63 2.14
CA ALA A 178 -11.19 26.07 3.51
C ALA A 178 -12.60 25.71 3.98
N SER A 179 -12.82 25.64 5.29
CA SER A 179 -14.18 25.54 5.83
C SER A 179 -14.89 26.90 5.80
N PRO A 180 -16.24 26.92 5.68
CA PRO A 180 -17.01 28.17 5.80
C PRO A 180 -16.76 28.91 7.11
N ALA A 181 -16.48 28.19 8.20
CA ALA A 181 -16.16 28.79 9.50
C ALA A 181 -14.88 29.62 9.42
N TYR A 182 -13.81 29.04 8.87
CA TYR A 182 -12.55 29.73 8.65
C TYR A 182 -12.72 30.99 7.79
N LEU A 183 -13.45 30.87 6.67
CA LEU A 183 -13.64 31.99 5.74
C LEU A 183 -14.47 33.15 6.34
N ARG A 184 -15.40 32.84 7.26
CA ARG A 184 -16.11 33.92 7.99
C ARG A 184 -15.22 34.71 8.93
N GLU A 185 -14.21 34.07 9.52
CA GLU A 185 -13.31 34.72 10.50
C GLU A 185 -12.13 35.44 9.83
N GLN A 186 -11.54 34.81 8.80
CA GLN A 186 -10.29 35.28 8.20
C GLN A 186 -10.49 35.92 6.81
N GLY A 187 -11.71 35.84 6.26
CA GLY A 187 -11.96 36.25 4.88
C GLY A 187 -11.56 35.19 3.86
N GLU A 188 -11.87 35.44 2.59
CA GLU A 188 -11.54 34.56 1.47
C GLU A 188 -10.24 35.03 0.79
N PRO A 189 -9.18 34.19 0.75
CA PRO A 189 -7.98 34.54 0.02
C PRO A 189 -8.26 34.56 -1.49
N ARG A 190 -7.80 35.60 -2.18
CA ARG A 190 -7.99 35.76 -3.62
C ARG A 190 -6.69 35.65 -4.40
N THR A 191 -5.57 35.89 -3.73
CA THR A 191 -4.23 35.87 -4.34
C THR A 191 -3.26 35.07 -3.46
N PRO A 192 -2.17 34.53 -4.04
CA PRO A 192 -1.12 33.86 -3.26
C PRO A 192 -0.49 34.77 -2.18
N ASP A 193 -0.36 36.07 -2.45
CA ASP A 193 0.22 37.03 -1.49
C ASP A 193 -0.61 37.17 -0.22
N ALA A 194 -1.95 37.08 -0.33
CA ALA A 194 -2.83 37.12 0.82
C ALA A 194 -2.56 35.94 1.79
N LEU A 195 -2.10 34.80 1.29
CA LEU A 195 -1.75 33.65 2.12
C LEU A 195 -0.58 33.92 3.07
N LEU A 196 0.31 34.84 2.70
CA LEU A 196 1.54 35.11 3.47
C LEU A 196 1.29 36.02 4.69
N THR A 197 0.24 36.83 4.64
CA THR A 197 0.00 37.89 5.63
C THR A 197 -1.21 37.63 6.51
N ASP A 198 -2.30 37.13 5.91
CA ASP A 198 -3.62 37.16 6.56
C ASP A 198 -4.20 35.77 6.79
N HIS A 199 -3.53 34.72 6.34
CA HIS A 199 -4.07 33.37 6.38
C HIS A 199 -3.14 32.36 7.04
N TRP A 200 -3.74 31.25 7.49
CA TRP A 200 -3.06 30.09 8.05
C TRP A 200 -3.36 28.87 7.19
N MET A 201 -2.36 28.04 6.99
CA MET A 201 -2.60 26.69 6.48
C MET A 201 -2.59 25.66 7.60
N VAL A 202 -3.22 24.52 7.38
CA VAL A 202 -2.88 23.29 8.09
C VAL A 202 -1.62 22.75 7.43
N GLY A 203 -0.53 22.62 8.17
CA GLY A 203 0.71 22.09 7.64
C GLY A 203 0.61 20.58 7.39
N TYR A 204 1.20 20.11 6.31
CA TYR A 204 1.28 18.68 6.00
C TYR A 204 2.73 18.21 6.01
N ALA A 205 3.08 17.32 6.94
CA ALA A 205 4.40 16.74 7.00
C ALA A 205 4.56 15.63 5.95
N SER A 206 5.59 15.73 5.12
CA SER A 206 5.93 14.70 4.13
C SER A 206 6.09 13.34 4.80
N PRO A 207 5.41 12.29 4.33
CA PRO A 207 5.56 10.94 4.88
C PRO A 207 6.98 10.37 4.73
N THR A 208 7.75 10.89 3.78
CA THR A 208 9.11 10.42 3.49
C THR A 208 10.17 11.17 4.29
N THR A 209 10.04 12.51 4.42
CA THR A 209 11.08 13.35 5.03
C THR A 209 10.73 13.86 6.42
N GLY A 210 9.45 13.78 6.82
CA GLY A 210 8.91 14.36 8.05
C GLY A 210 8.88 15.90 8.04
N ARG A 211 9.34 16.56 6.97
CA ARG A 211 9.32 18.01 6.85
C ARG A 211 7.97 18.50 6.36
N GLU A 212 7.55 19.66 6.82
CA GLU A 212 6.36 20.34 6.33
C GLU A 212 6.51 20.68 4.85
N LEU A 213 5.47 20.37 4.07
CA LEU A 213 5.42 20.67 2.64
C LEU A 213 5.01 22.14 2.45
N PRO A 214 5.66 22.88 1.54
CA PRO A 214 5.24 24.23 1.21
C PRO A 214 3.91 24.23 0.47
N TRP A 215 3.23 25.37 0.45
CA TRP A 215 2.07 25.59 -0.41
C TRP A 215 2.54 25.79 -1.86
N GLU A 216 1.94 25.07 -2.79
CA GLU A 216 2.30 25.17 -4.21
C GLU A 216 1.26 26.00 -4.98
N VAL A 217 1.71 26.86 -5.88
CA VAL A 217 0.87 27.57 -6.84
C VAL A 217 1.39 27.33 -8.24
N ALA A 218 0.49 27.22 -9.22
CA ALA A 218 0.89 27.20 -10.61
C ALA A 218 1.37 28.61 -10.99
N ALA A 219 2.63 28.73 -11.42
CA ALA A 219 3.15 29.91 -12.07
C ALA A 219 2.80 29.84 -13.57
N GLY A 220 2.61 30.99 -14.26
CA GLY A 220 2.04 31.09 -15.64
C GLY A 220 2.87 30.24 -16.57
N ASP A 221 3.61 29.69 -16.97
CA ASP A 221 4.28 28.82 -17.94
C ASP A 221 4.40 27.32 -17.54
N GLY A 222 3.55 26.85 -16.63
CA GLY A 222 3.63 25.47 -16.14
C GLY A 222 4.66 25.24 -15.03
N ASP A 223 5.39 26.26 -14.62
CA ASP A 223 6.29 26.24 -13.48
C ASP A 223 5.52 26.21 -12.15
N ARG A 224 6.14 25.60 -11.15
CA ARG A 224 5.61 25.53 -9.79
C ARG A 224 6.32 26.53 -8.92
N GLN A 225 5.55 27.38 -8.25
CA GLN A 225 6.10 28.25 -7.21
C GLN A 225 5.70 27.68 -5.84
N ALA A 226 6.69 27.43 -5.00
CA ALA A 226 6.47 27.03 -3.62
C ALA A 226 6.51 28.28 -2.72
N ILE A 227 5.49 28.47 -1.91
CA ILE A 227 5.40 29.55 -0.93
C ILE A 227 5.28 28.97 0.48
N THR A 228 5.89 29.64 1.45
CA THR A 228 5.80 29.23 2.86
C THR A 228 4.65 30.00 3.52
N VAL A 229 3.52 29.33 3.68
CA VAL A 229 2.36 29.87 4.40
C VAL A 229 2.48 29.51 5.88
N PRO A 230 2.20 30.42 6.83
CA PRO A 230 2.25 30.09 8.23
C PRO A 230 1.29 28.96 8.60
N SER A 231 1.73 28.03 9.47
CA SER A 231 0.90 26.95 10.00
C SER A 231 0.89 26.98 11.54
N ARG A 232 -0.25 26.60 12.15
CA ARG A 232 -0.37 26.42 13.60
C ARG A 232 -0.46 24.97 14.00
N VAL A 233 -0.86 24.11 13.06
CA VAL A 233 -1.01 22.66 13.24
C VAL A 233 -0.38 21.98 12.05
N VAL A 234 0.47 21.02 12.32
CA VAL A 234 1.11 20.17 11.29
C VAL A 234 0.63 18.74 11.51
N VAL A 235 0.14 18.10 10.45
CA VAL A 235 -0.33 16.72 10.44
C VAL A 235 0.44 15.90 9.43
N ASN A 236 0.37 14.56 9.52
CA ASN A 236 1.11 13.63 8.66
C ASN A 236 0.23 12.61 7.93
N ASN A 237 -1.08 12.82 7.93
CA ASN A 237 -2.04 12.00 7.21
C ASN A 237 -3.22 12.83 6.72
N ALA A 238 -3.83 12.38 5.63
CA ALA A 238 -4.88 13.14 4.94
C ALA A 238 -6.19 13.22 5.74
N GLU A 239 -6.52 12.24 6.60
CA GLU A 239 -7.73 12.30 7.44
C GLU A 239 -7.65 13.45 8.45
N SER A 240 -6.53 13.55 9.19
CA SER A 240 -6.32 14.67 10.12
C SER A 240 -6.22 16.00 9.39
N TYR A 241 -5.65 16.03 8.18
CA TYR A 241 -5.52 17.21 7.34
C TYR A 241 -6.90 17.81 7.03
N ILE A 242 -7.82 16.96 6.55
CA ILE A 242 -9.21 17.35 6.25
C ILE A 242 -9.96 17.75 7.52
N ALA A 243 -9.81 16.95 8.59
CA ALA A 243 -10.50 17.22 9.85
C ALA A 243 -10.11 18.57 10.47
N CYS A 244 -8.81 18.92 10.43
CA CYS A 244 -8.32 20.23 10.88
C CYS A 244 -8.88 21.38 10.03
N CYS A 245 -8.97 21.21 8.72
CA CYS A 245 -9.57 22.21 7.82
C CYS A 245 -11.08 22.40 8.13
N LEU A 246 -11.83 21.31 8.29
CA LEU A 246 -13.24 21.35 8.68
C LEU A 246 -13.46 22.04 10.04
N ALA A 247 -12.54 21.85 10.98
CA ALA A 247 -12.54 22.50 12.28
C ALA A 247 -12.17 24.00 12.23
N GLY A 248 -11.85 24.57 11.06
CA GLY A 248 -11.52 25.97 10.89
C GLY A 248 -10.09 26.35 11.24
N LEU A 249 -9.16 25.37 11.29
CA LEU A 249 -7.76 25.63 11.69
C LEU A 249 -6.88 26.20 10.57
N GLY A 250 -7.36 26.22 9.32
CA GLY A 250 -6.62 26.79 8.20
C GLY A 250 -7.05 26.21 6.85
N LEU A 251 -6.36 26.68 5.83
CA LEU A 251 -6.49 26.22 4.44
C LEU A 251 -5.76 24.89 4.25
N ILE A 252 -6.24 24.10 3.29
CA ILE A 252 -5.56 22.88 2.82
C ILE A 252 -5.45 22.85 1.31
N GLN A 253 -4.43 22.15 0.83
CA GLN A 253 -4.21 21.84 -0.58
C GLN A 253 -4.18 20.31 -0.72
N ILE A 254 -5.18 19.73 -1.43
CA ILE A 254 -5.44 18.30 -1.36
C ILE A 254 -5.99 17.76 -2.69
N PRO A 255 -5.79 16.47 -3.03
CA PRO A 255 -6.47 15.86 -4.17
C PRO A 255 -7.98 16.07 -4.14
N ARG A 256 -8.53 16.53 -5.28
CA ARG A 256 -9.97 16.85 -5.41
C ARG A 256 -10.88 15.68 -5.03
N PHE A 257 -10.54 14.46 -5.46
CA PHE A 257 -11.36 13.27 -5.17
C PHE A 257 -11.55 13.01 -3.66
N ASP A 258 -10.59 13.45 -2.82
CA ASP A 258 -10.63 13.28 -1.38
C ASP A 258 -11.70 14.13 -0.69
N VAL A 259 -11.98 15.29 -1.25
CA VAL A 259 -12.86 16.30 -0.65
C VAL A 259 -14.07 16.66 -1.51
N GLN A 260 -14.24 16.08 -2.70
CA GLN A 260 -15.34 16.42 -3.61
C GLN A 260 -16.71 16.36 -2.91
N HIS A 261 -16.97 15.33 -2.13
CA HIS A 261 -18.23 15.19 -1.37
C HIS A 261 -18.43 16.28 -0.31
N LEU A 262 -17.35 16.83 0.27
CA LEU A 262 -17.41 17.94 1.22
C LEU A 262 -17.62 19.27 0.50
N LEU A 263 -17.06 19.42 -0.69
CA LEU A 263 -17.34 20.57 -1.57
C LEU A 263 -18.79 20.55 -2.01
N ASP A 264 -19.30 19.40 -2.45
CA ASP A 264 -20.69 19.22 -2.89
C ASP A 264 -21.69 19.48 -1.73
N ALA A 265 -21.33 19.12 -0.51
CA ALA A 265 -22.12 19.36 0.71
C ALA A 265 -21.99 20.79 1.25
N GLY A 266 -21.06 21.61 0.73
CA GLY A 266 -20.77 22.95 1.25
C GLY A 266 -20.05 22.97 2.61
N GLU A 267 -19.53 21.82 3.04
CA GLU A 267 -18.73 21.71 4.27
C GLU A 267 -17.30 22.25 4.06
N LEU A 268 -16.81 22.21 2.83
CA LEU A 268 -15.62 22.89 2.36
C LEU A 268 -15.98 23.79 1.18
N VAL A 269 -15.20 24.86 1.01
CA VAL A 269 -15.29 25.79 -0.11
C VAL A 269 -13.95 25.81 -0.82
N GLU A 270 -13.97 25.68 -2.14
CA GLU A 270 -12.78 25.87 -2.94
C GLU A 270 -12.39 27.35 -2.99
N VAL A 271 -11.12 27.64 -2.73
CA VAL A 271 -10.57 28.99 -2.76
C VAL A 271 -9.45 29.09 -3.82
N MET A 272 -9.26 30.25 -4.39
CA MET A 272 -8.23 30.52 -5.41
C MET A 272 -8.17 29.46 -6.52
N PRO A 273 -9.26 29.17 -7.24
CA PRO A 273 -9.27 28.12 -8.26
C PRO A 273 -8.32 28.41 -9.44
N ALA A 274 -7.93 29.69 -9.65
CA ALA A 274 -6.94 30.08 -10.66
C ALA A 274 -5.49 29.80 -10.21
N HIS A 275 -5.27 29.50 -8.92
CA HIS A 275 -3.95 29.31 -8.30
C HIS A 275 -3.83 27.90 -7.66
N ARG A 276 -4.39 26.89 -8.31
CA ARG A 276 -4.21 25.50 -7.89
C ARG A 276 -2.76 25.07 -8.08
N ALA A 277 -2.30 24.16 -7.25
CA ALA A 277 -1.06 23.44 -7.54
C ALA A 277 -1.18 22.61 -8.81
N ALA A 278 -0.06 22.25 -9.40
CA ALA A 278 -0.02 21.29 -10.50
C ALA A 278 -0.54 19.92 -10.04
N SER A 279 -1.20 19.20 -10.95
CA SER A 279 -1.68 17.86 -10.69
C SER A 279 -0.56 16.91 -10.27
N MET A 280 -0.86 15.98 -9.39
CA MET A 280 0.10 15.01 -8.86
C MET A 280 0.05 13.71 -9.67
N PRO A 281 1.21 13.17 -10.10
CA PRO A 281 1.25 11.89 -10.79
C PRO A 281 0.82 10.74 -9.85
N VAL A 282 0.13 9.77 -10.43
CA VAL A 282 -0.25 8.51 -9.79
C VAL A 282 0.34 7.35 -10.55
N ALA A 283 0.95 6.42 -9.84
CA ALA A 283 1.51 5.23 -10.45
C ALA A 283 1.32 3.99 -9.59
N LEU A 284 1.32 2.85 -10.27
CA LEU A 284 1.42 1.53 -9.68
C LEU A 284 2.89 1.09 -9.69
N LEU A 285 3.37 0.66 -8.52
CA LEU A 285 4.74 0.17 -8.35
C LEU A 285 4.71 -1.31 -7.99
N TYR A 286 5.51 -2.13 -8.64
CA TYR A 286 5.63 -3.56 -8.33
C TYR A 286 7.00 -4.12 -8.71
N PRO A 287 7.50 -5.17 -8.04
CA PRO A 287 8.77 -5.80 -8.38
C PRO A 287 8.74 -6.47 -9.76
N HIS A 288 9.83 -6.41 -10.52
CA HIS A 288 9.94 -7.03 -11.85
C HIS A 288 9.52 -8.50 -11.89
N ARG A 289 9.87 -9.27 -10.85
CA ARG A 289 9.52 -10.69 -10.73
C ARG A 289 8.01 -10.96 -10.65
N ARG A 290 7.21 -9.95 -10.24
CA ARG A 290 5.75 -10.06 -10.12
C ARG A 290 5.00 -9.70 -11.40
N GLN A 291 5.68 -9.18 -12.40
CA GLN A 291 5.07 -8.72 -13.66
C GLN A 291 4.25 -9.81 -14.37
N ARG A 292 4.60 -11.08 -14.19
CA ARG A 292 3.92 -12.23 -14.81
C ARG A 292 2.77 -12.80 -13.98
N SER A 293 2.58 -12.36 -12.76
CA SER A 293 1.50 -12.86 -11.88
C SER A 293 0.13 -12.46 -12.43
N ARG A 294 -0.70 -13.46 -12.72
CA ARG A 294 -2.06 -13.25 -13.26
C ARG A 294 -2.96 -12.50 -12.28
N ARG A 295 -2.83 -12.77 -10.98
CA ARG A 295 -3.59 -12.04 -9.94
C ARG A 295 -3.20 -10.56 -9.88
N LEU A 296 -1.92 -10.26 -10.08
CA LEU A 296 -1.46 -8.88 -10.20
C LEU A 296 -2.02 -8.21 -11.47
N ALA A 297 -1.96 -8.86 -12.63
CA ALA A 297 -2.49 -8.32 -13.88
C ALA A 297 -3.97 -7.93 -13.74
N VAL A 298 -4.80 -8.82 -13.17
CA VAL A 298 -6.22 -8.54 -12.92
C VAL A 298 -6.43 -7.35 -11.99
N PHE A 299 -5.61 -7.23 -10.93
CA PHE A 299 -5.69 -6.09 -10.02
C PHE A 299 -5.28 -4.79 -10.71
N LEU A 300 -4.20 -4.80 -11.50
CA LEU A 300 -3.72 -3.62 -12.23
C LEU A 300 -4.79 -3.09 -13.19
N GLU A 301 -5.39 -3.98 -14.00
CA GLU A 301 -6.45 -3.62 -14.95
C GLU A 301 -7.71 -3.08 -14.24
N TRP A 302 -8.12 -3.74 -13.15
CA TRP A 302 -9.26 -3.30 -12.35
C TRP A 302 -9.00 -1.95 -11.68
N PHE A 303 -7.81 -1.75 -11.14
CA PHE A 303 -7.45 -0.51 -10.46
C PHE A 303 -7.32 0.66 -11.43
N GLU A 304 -6.75 0.43 -12.62
CA GLU A 304 -6.73 1.41 -13.71
C GLU A 304 -8.15 1.88 -14.08
N GLU A 305 -9.07 0.94 -14.27
CA GLU A 305 -10.47 1.26 -14.57
C GLU A 305 -11.13 2.05 -13.44
N LEU A 306 -10.86 1.65 -12.18
CA LEU A 306 -11.36 2.35 -11.00
C LEU A 306 -10.86 3.80 -10.93
N MET A 307 -9.57 4.01 -11.22
CA MET A 307 -8.95 5.34 -11.16
C MET A 307 -9.31 6.26 -12.32
N ARG A 308 -9.68 5.73 -13.48
CA ARG A 308 -9.91 6.51 -14.72
C ARG A 308 -10.85 7.69 -14.55
N ARG A 309 -11.83 7.60 -13.65
CA ARG A 309 -12.81 8.67 -13.38
C ARG A 309 -12.27 9.78 -12.46
N HIS A 310 -11.11 9.57 -11.86
CA HIS A 310 -10.51 10.44 -10.86
C HIS A 310 -9.19 11.05 -11.32
N LEU A 311 -8.75 10.69 -12.52
CA LEU A 311 -7.53 11.20 -13.14
C LEU A 311 -7.89 12.34 -14.10
N ASP A 312 -6.98 13.30 -14.21
CA ASP A 312 -7.05 14.32 -15.23
C ASP A 312 -6.77 13.68 -16.61
N ALA A 313 -7.44 14.19 -17.63
CA ALA A 313 -7.30 13.73 -19.01
C ALA A 313 -5.92 14.10 -19.60
#